data_03e15c6a53bcf168620519bf9977f0c0
#
_entry.id   03e15c6a53bcf168620519bf9977f0c0
#
_cell.length_a   1.000
_cell.length_b   1.000
_cell.length_c   1.000
_cell.angle_alpha   90.00
_cell.angle_beta   90.00
_cell.angle_gamma   90.00
#
_symmetry.space_group_name_H-M   'P 1'
#
loop_
_entity.id
_entity.type
_entity.pdbx_description
1 polymer ?
#
loop_
_entity_poly.entity_id
_entity_poly.type
_entity_poly.pdbx_seq_one_letter_code
_entity_poly.pdbx_strand_id
1 'polypeptide(L)'
;NKDLKWETTEQWNLGVDLGFLNDRIGLTVDLYHKVTRDLLLVSSLPLSSGFISAMKNVGKVRNQGLEITLNTTNIKTKHFTWTSNFNIAFNRNKVLALSENQTALLTSAQFDQNFNSQSSYIAKVGHSMGAMYGYIYEGTYKLDDFNKSGNSYTLKSNVPYYTSEANTQPGMPKYRDLNDDGVINTNDCTFIGNGLP
;
A
#
# COMPACT_ATOMS: atom_id res chain seq x y z
N ASN A 1 12.18 28.34 5.09
CA ASN A 1 11.07 28.26 6.03
C ASN A 1 11.60 28.18 7.44
N LYS A 2 11.21 29.14 8.30
CA LYS A 2 11.70 29.22 9.70
C LYS A 2 11.11 28.10 10.60
N ASP A 3 10.07 27.44 10.14
CA ASP A 3 9.31 26.45 10.91
C ASP A 3 9.69 25.01 10.58
N LEU A 4 10.70 24.81 9.69
CA LEU A 4 11.19 23.48 9.38
C LEU A 4 11.95 22.88 10.56
N LYS A 5 11.57 21.66 10.92
CA LYS A 5 12.18 20.85 11.98
C LYS A 5 12.84 19.61 11.37
N TRP A 6 13.76 19.03 12.11
CA TRP A 6 14.31 17.71 11.78
C TRP A 6 13.26 16.62 12.03
N GLU A 7 13.28 15.62 11.20
CA GLU A 7 12.52 14.39 11.45
C GLU A 7 13.01 13.74 12.74
N THR A 8 12.08 13.32 13.58
CA THR A 8 12.39 12.68 14.85
C THR A 8 11.82 11.27 14.87
N THR A 9 12.69 10.32 15.25
CA THR A 9 12.29 8.92 15.43
C THR A 9 12.46 8.53 16.90
N GLU A 10 11.38 8.02 17.47
CA GLU A 10 11.39 7.35 18.78
C GLU A 10 11.23 5.85 18.55
N GLN A 11 12.08 5.06 19.17
CA GLN A 11 12.05 3.61 19.04
C GLN A 11 12.31 2.96 20.41
N TRP A 12 11.58 1.87 20.67
CA TRP A 12 11.91 0.94 21.73
C TRP A 12 11.93 -0.49 21.18
N ASN A 13 12.81 -1.30 21.75
CA ASN A 13 12.98 -2.70 21.39
C ASN A 13 12.97 -3.53 22.66
N LEU A 14 12.38 -4.71 22.58
CA LEU A 14 12.43 -5.73 23.62
C LEU A 14 12.85 -7.05 22.97
N GLY A 15 14.02 -7.54 23.33
CA GLY A 15 14.58 -8.80 22.85
C GLY A 15 14.71 -9.82 23.97
N VAL A 16 14.47 -11.09 23.64
CA VAL A 16 14.70 -12.23 24.53
C VAL A 16 15.46 -13.29 23.76
N ASP A 17 16.60 -13.69 24.31
CA ASP A 17 17.43 -14.78 23.82
C ASP A 17 17.31 -15.98 24.76
N LEU A 18 16.96 -17.13 24.21
CA LEU A 18 16.79 -18.38 24.93
C LEU A 18 17.68 -19.46 24.33
N GLY A 19 18.47 -20.12 25.18
CA GLY A 19 19.30 -21.26 24.82
C GLY A 19 18.81 -22.55 25.47
N PHE A 20 18.70 -23.62 24.71
CA PHE A 20 18.27 -24.92 25.21
C PHE A 20 19.23 -26.03 24.78
N LEU A 21 19.31 -27.11 25.56
CA LEU A 21 20.11 -28.29 25.28
C LEU A 21 21.60 -28.00 25.06
N ASN A 22 22.22 -27.23 25.96
CA ASN A 22 23.60 -26.75 25.84
C ASN A 22 23.83 -25.99 24.52
N ASP A 23 22.98 -25.02 24.26
CA ASP A 23 23.00 -24.13 23.08
C ASP A 23 22.84 -24.86 21.73
N ARG A 24 22.29 -26.08 21.74
CA ARG A 24 21.91 -26.77 20.49
C ARG A 24 20.66 -26.16 19.85
N ILE A 25 19.84 -25.49 20.64
CA ILE A 25 18.66 -24.75 20.17
C ILE A 25 18.77 -23.34 20.74
N GLY A 26 18.92 -22.35 19.89
CA GLY A 26 18.86 -20.93 20.22
C GLY A 26 17.62 -20.29 19.63
N LEU A 27 16.83 -19.64 20.44
CA LEU A 27 15.63 -18.89 20.03
C LEU A 27 15.81 -17.43 20.42
N THR A 28 15.77 -16.55 19.44
CA THR A 28 15.72 -15.10 19.65
C THR A 28 14.35 -14.59 19.26
N VAL A 29 13.74 -13.77 20.11
CA VAL A 29 12.45 -13.13 19.87
C VAL A 29 12.62 -11.64 20.13
N ASP A 30 12.43 -10.83 19.09
CA ASP A 30 12.55 -9.38 19.15
C ASP A 30 11.21 -8.71 18.83
N LEU A 31 10.80 -7.79 19.70
CA LEU A 31 9.66 -6.91 19.51
C LEU A 31 10.19 -5.49 19.35
N TYR A 32 9.72 -4.78 18.32
CA TYR A 32 10.05 -3.39 18.13
C TYR A 32 8.83 -2.52 17.88
N HIS A 33 8.95 -1.26 18.30
CA HIS A 33 7.97 -0.23 18.02
C HIS A 33 8.71 1.06 17.74
N LYS A 34 8.46 1.63 16.56
CA LYS A 34 9.12 2.82 16.05
C LYS A 34 8.07 3.82 15.58
N VAL A 35 8.18 5.06 16.02
CA VAL A 35 7.34 6.17 15.56
C VAL A 35 8.24 7.28 15.03
N THR A 36 8.08 7.60 13.75
CA THR A 36 8.71 8.74 13.10
C THR A 36 7.68 9.85 12.95
N ARG A 37 8.04 11.04 13.40
CA ARG A 37 7.23 12.26 13.36
C ARG A 37 7.96 13.37 12.63
N ASP A 38 7.23 14.40 12.25
CA ASP A 38 7.75 15.57 11.54
C ASP A 38 8.41 15.22 10.20
N LEU A 39 7.87 14.18 9.50
CA LEU A 39 8.33 13.78 8.18
C LEU A 39 8.31 14.96 7.21
N LEU A 40 9.41 15.19 6.50
CA LEU A 40 9.53 16.26 5.50
C LEU A 40 8.92 15.80 4.18
N LEU A 41 7.78 16.35 3.84
CA LEU A 41 7.09 16.06 2.60
C LEU A 41 6.82 17.35 1.80
N VAL A 42 6.75 17.21 0.49
CA VAL A 42 6.30 18.27 -0.41
C VAL A 42 4.79 18.40 -0.27
N SER A 43 4.33 19.57 0.19
CA SER A 43 2.92 19.90 0.32
C SER A 43 2.53 20.93 -0.74
N SER A 44 1.43 20.69 -1.45
CA SER A 44 0.87 21.67 -2.39
C SER A 44 0.39 22.91 -1.62
N LEU A 45 0.66 24.08 -2.21
CA LEU A 45 0.21 25.37 -1.67
C LEU A 45 -0.90 25.94 -2.55
N PRO A 46 -1.81 26.77 -1.97
CA PRO A 46 -2.75 27.53 -2.77
C PRO A 46 -2.01 28.42 -3.77
N LEU A 47 -2.49 28.52 -5.00
CA LEU A 47 -1.90 29.35 -6.05
C LEU A 47 -1.78 30.83 -5.65
N SER A 48 -2.64 31.30 -4.75
CA SER A 48 -2.61 32.65 -4.17
C SER A 48 -1.34 32.95 -3.37
N SER A 49 -0.57 31.92 -2.97
CA SER A 49 0.71 32.09 -2.26
C SER A 49 1.88 32.46 -3.17
N GLY A 50 1.71 32.37 -4.49
CA GLY A 50 2.77 32.55 -5.49
C GLY A 50 3.72 31.35 -5.62
N PHE A 51 3.49 30.29 -4.88
CA PHE A 51 4.28 29.05 -4.93
C PHE A 51 3.37 27.84 -5.16
N ILE A 52 3.82 26.87 -5.95
CA ILE A 52 3.04 25.65 -6.24
C ILE A 52 3.14 24.66 -5.07
N SER A 53 4.28 24.60 -4.41
CA SER A 53 4.55 23.65 -3.32
C SER A 53 5.60 24.19 -2.35
N ALA A 54 5.62 23.63 -1.16
CA ALA A 54 6.68 23.86 -0.17
C ALA A 54 6.95 22.58 0.64
N MET A 55 8.18 22.45 1.12
CA MET A 55 8.54 21.45 2.12
C MET A 55 7.91 21.83 3.46
N LYS A 56 7.20 20.89 4.06
CA LYS A 56 6.59 21.01 5.39
C LYS A 56 6.87 19.76 6.22
N ASN A 57 6.98 19.93 7.53
CA ASN A 57 6.99 18.83 8.47
C ASN A 57 5.57 18.31 8.66
N VAL A 58 5.22 17.30 7.89
CA VAL A 58 3.88 16.79 7.82
C VAL A 58 3.95 15.26 7.84
N GLY A 59 3.22 14.70 8.75
CA GLY A 59 3.11 13.27 8.80
C GLY A 59 3.80 12.63 10.00
N LYS A 60 3.17 11.53 10.38
CA LYS A 60 3.61 10.67 11.46
C LYS A 60 3.32 9.23 11.05
N VAL A 61 4.33 8.39 11.15
CA VAL A 61 4.24 6.97 10.76
C VAL A 61 4.72 6.11 11.92
N ARG A 62 4.01 5.03 12.16
CA ARG A 62 4.38 4.00 13.10
C ARG A 62 4.78 2.74 12.36
N ASN A 63 5.89 2.11 12.78
CA ASN A 63 6.28 0.77 12.41
C ASN A 63 6.41 -0.07 13.67
N GLN A 64 5.88 -1.27 13.66
CA GLN A 64 5.99 -2.21 14.77
C GLN A 64 6.08 -3.62 14.22
N GLY A 65 6.82 -4.48 14.88
CA GLY A 65 7.00 -5.84 14.41
C GLY A 65 7.48 -6.79 15.48
N LEU A 66 7.43 -8.06 15.08
CA LEU A 66 7.93 -9.20 15.80
C LEU A 66 8.89 -9.95 14.87
N GLU A 67 10.09 -10.21 15.35
CA GLU A 67 11.09 -11.03 14.66
C GLU A 67 11.41 -12.25 15.51
N ILE A 68 11.43 -13.42 14.88
CA ILE A 68 11.73 -14.68 15.53
C ILE A 68 12.85 -15.36 14.75
N THR A 69 13.95 -15.64 15.42
CA THR A 69 15.09 -16.36 14.86
C THR A 69 15.30 -17.65 15.64
N LEU A 70 15.31 -18.79 14.94
CA LEU A 70 15.59 -20.09 15.50
C LEU A 70 16.87 -20.67 14.87
N ASN A 71 17.85 -20.92 15.73
CA ASN A 71 19.10 -21.55 15.36
C ASN A 71 19.14 -22.93 15.98
N THR A 72 19.43 -23.98 15.18
CA THR A 72 19.52 -25.34 15.72
C THR A 72 20.78 -26.05 15.22
N THR A 73 21.40 -26.81 16.13
CA THR A 73 22.40 -27.80 15.79
C THR A 73 21.75 -29.18 15.82
N ASN A 74 21.28 -29.63 14.65
CA ASN A 74 20.49 -30.87 14.51
C ASN A 74 21.36 -32.12 14.77
N ILE A 75 22.51 -32.14 14.12
CA ILE A 75 23.48 -33.26 14.25
C ILE A 75 24.87 -32.65 14.45
N LYS A 76 25.61 -33.16 15.41
CA LYS A 76 27.00 -32.80 15.64
C LYS A 76 27.77 -34.06 16.00
N THR A 77 28.61 -34.52 15.05
CA THR A 77 29.54 -35.65 15.23
C THR A 77 30.95 -35.18 14.96
N LYS A 78 31.95 -36.08 15.13
CA LYS A 78 33.35 -35.77 14.85
C LYS A 78 33.62 -35.38 13.39
N HIS A 79 32.85 -35.91 12.44
CA HIS A 79 33.06 -35.75 11.00
C HIS A 79 31.89 -35.05 10.28
N PHE A 80 30.79 -34.80 10.97
CA PHE A 80 29.60 -34.23 10.35
C PHE A 80 28.87 -33.31 11.32
N THR A 81 28.54 -32.11 10.86
CA THR A 81 27.70 -31.14 11.60
C THR A 81 26.62 -30.65 10.68
N TRP A 82 25.37 -30.71 11.14
CA TRP A 82 24.22 -30.11 10.47
C TRP A 82 23.57 -29.09 11.38
N THR A 83 23.54 -27.83 10.93
CA THR A 83 22.85 -26.71 11.57
C THR A 83 21.74 -26.22 10.69
N SER A 84 20.68 -25.68 11.30
CA SER A 84 19.59 -25.01 10.59
C SER A 84 19.37 -23.63 11.23
N ASN A 85 19.11 -22.65 10.38
CA ASN A 85 18.69 -21.31 10.78
C ASN A 85 17.35 -21.03 10.13
N PHE A 86 16.38 -20.58 10.92
CA PHE A 86 15.07 -20.16 10.48
C PHE A 86 14.80 -18.75 11.03
N ASN A 87 14.36 -17.86 10.16
CA ASN A 87 13.99 -16.49 10.53
C ASN A 87 12.62 -16.17 9.96
N ILE A 88 11.78 -15.55 10.77
CA ILE A 88 10.47 -15.02 10.35
C ILE A 88 10.26 -13.64 10.98
N ALA A 89 9.81 -12.69 10.17
CA ALA A 89 9.51 -11.33 10.62
C ALA A 89 8.07 -10.95 10.25
N PHE A 90 7.38 -10.34 11.20
CA PHE A 90 6.06 -9.75 11.01
C PHE A 90 6.20 -8.25 11.23
N ASN A 91 5.96 -7.47 10.20
CA ASN A 91 6.01 -6.02 10.28
C ASN A 91 4.63 -5.41 9.97
N ARG A 92 4.28 -4.34 10.69
CA ARG A 92 3.07 -3.55 10.41
C ARG A 92 3.41 -2.07 10.50
N ASN A 93 3.18 -1.38 9.41
CA ASN A 93 3.25 0.08 9.40
C ASN A 93 1.85 0.71 9.42
N LYS A 94 1.76 1.94 9.91
CA LYS A 94 0.52 2.70 9.95
C LYS A 94 0.79 4.19 9.84
N VAL A 95 0.11 4.87 8.95
CA VAL A 95 0.08 6.34 8.91
C VAL A 95 -0.77 6.83 10.07
N LEU A 96 -0.18 7.63 10.96
CA LEU A 96 -0.85 8.19 12.14
C LEU A 96 -1.35 9.61 11.90
N ALA A 97 -0.64 10.38 11.09
CA ALA A 97 -1.02 11.74 10.70
C ALA A 97 -0.42 12.08 9.34
N LEU A 98 -1.09 12.93 8.61
CA LEU A 98 -0.64 13.64 7.42
C LEU A 98 -0.65 15.14 7.68
N SER A 99 -0.42 15.99 6.67
CA SER A 99 -0.45 17.43 6.84
C SER A 99 -1.85 17.92 7.26
N GLU A 100 -1.89 19.13 7.79
CA GLU A 100 -3.14 19.82 8.12
C GLU A 100 -4.11 19.77 6.94
N ASN A 101 -5.32 19.32 7.20
CA ASN A 101 -6.41 19.18 6.23
C ASN A 101 -6.23 18.11 5.12
N GLN A 102 -5.22 17.25 5.22
CA GLN A 102 -5.08 16.10 4.31
C GLN A 102 -5.42 14.79 5.02
N THR A 103 -6.42 14.09 4.52
CA THR A 103 -6.80 12.76 5.01
C THR A 103 -6.09 11.65 4.25
N ALA A 104 -5.62 11.93 3.04
CA ALA A 104 -4.92 10.99 2.17
C ALA A 104 -3.94 11.72 1.23
N LEU A 105 -2.89 11.02 0.85
CA LEU A 105 -1.95 11.40 -0.22
C LEU A 105 -1.98 10.30 -1.28
N LEU A 106 -2.27 10.69 -2.51
CA LEU A 106 -2.25 9.80 -3.67
C LEU A 106 -0.92 9.94 -4.40
N THR A 107 -0.35 8.81 -4.80
CA THR A 107 0.91 8.76 -5.57
C THR A 107 0.74 7.81 -6.73
N SER A 108 1.19 8.21 -7.91
CA SER A 108 1.29 7.35 -9.08
C SER A 108 2.68 6.72 -9.17
N ALA A 109 2.73 5.44 -9.53
CA ALA A 109 3.98 4.81 -9.91
C ALA A 109 4.25 5.12 -11.40
N GLN A 110 5.40 5.69 -11.67
CA GLN A 110 5.83 5.98 -13.04
C GLN A 110 6.68 4.81 -13.56
N PHE A 111 6.01 3.75 -13.99
CA PHE A 111 6.72 2.62 -14.63
C PHE A 111 6.92 2.82 -16.12
N ASP A 112 6.02 3.54 -16.79
CA ASP A 112 6.03 3.84 -18.22
C ASP A 112 5.18 5.09 -18.47
N GLN A 113 5.43 5.79 -19.58
CA GLN A 113 4.67 6.97 -20.01
C GLN A 113 3.16 6.68 -20.16
N ASN A 114 2.79 5.45 -20.46
CA ASN A 114 1.40 5.02 -20.64
C ASN A 114 0.65 4.75 -19.31
N PHE A 115 1.37 4.62 -18.20
CA PHE A 115 0.79 4.34 -16.86
C PHE A 115 0.82 5.53 -15.92
N ASN A 116 1.19 6.73 -16.38
CA ASN A 116 1.41 7.91 -15.57
C ASN A 116 0.13 8.63 -15.11
N SER A 117 -1.03 8.27 -15.61
CA SER A 117 -2.26 9.05 -15.39
C SER A 117 -3.10 8.62 -14.20
N GLN A 118 -2.80 7.45 -13.60
CA GLN A 118 -3.59 6.89 -12.50
C GLN A 118 -2.79 6.83 -11.20
N SER A 119 -3.39 7.31 -10.11
CA SER A 119 -2.82 7.12 -8.78
C SER A 119 -2.92 5.63 -8.40
N SER A 120 -1.76 5.01 -8.14
CA SER A 120 -1.66 3.57 -7.88
C SER A 120 -1.48 3.26 -6.38
N TYR A 121 -1.08 4.26 -5.60
CA TYR A 121 -0.83 4.11 -4.17
C TYR A 121 -1.48 5.24 -3.38
N ILE A 122 -1.88 4.91 -2.16
CA ILE A 122 -2.46 5.85 -1.23
C ILE A 122 -1.79 5.74 0.14
N ALA A 123 -1.45 6.89 0.71
CA ALA A 123 -1.15 7.00 2.14
C ALA A 123 -2.37 7.67 2.80
N LYS A 124 -3.10 6.92 3.62
CA LYS A 124 -4.30 7.41 4.34
C LYS A 124 -4.13 7.18 5.83
N VAL A 125 -4.52 8.16 6.63
CA VAL A 125 -4.48 8.05 8.09
C VAL A 125 -5.26 6.80 8.54
N GLY A 126 -4.63 6.01 9.40
CA GLY A 126 -5.20 4.76 9.89
C GLY A 126 -4.85 3.51 9.07
N HIS A 127 -4.29 3.67 7.86
CA HIS A 127 -3.91 2.57 6.96
C HIS A 127 -2.39 2.44 6.83
N SER A 128 -1.93 1.37 6.19
CA SER A 128 -0.51 1.20 5.88
C SER A 128 -0.04 2.21 4.85
N MET A 129 1.21 2.63 4.95
CA MET A 129 1.85 3.46 3.95
C MET A 129 2.07 2.64 2.68
N GLY A 130 1.78 3.24 1.51
CA GLY A 130 1.94 2.56 0.23
C GLY A 130 0.87 1.50 -0.05
N ALA A 131 -0.30 1.61 0.58
CA ALA A 131 -1.44 0.77 0.23
C ALA A 131 -1.81 0.96 -1.24
N MET A 132 -2.10 -0.13 -1.93
CA MET A 132 -2.51 -0.13 -3.33
C MET A 132 -3.92 0.45 -3.45
N TYR A 133 -4.10 1.36 -4.41
CA TYR A 133 -5.34 2.08 -4.61
C TYR A 133 -5.73 2.05 -6.09
N GLY A 134 -6.97 1.72 -6.39
CA GLY A 134 -7.44 1.63 -7.75
C GLY A 134 -8.80 0.99 -7.86
N TYR A 135 -9.15 0.59 -9.08
CA TYR A 135 -10.41 -0.07 -9.40
C TYR A 135 -10.41 -1.55 -9.03
N ILE A 136 -11.55 -2.07 -8.63
CA ILE A 136 -11.75 -3.51 -8.45
C ILE A 136 -12.09 -4.11 -9.82
N TYR A 137 -11.20 -4.98 -10.33
CA TYR A 137 -11.42 -5.70 -11.57
C TYR A 137 -12.45 -6.82 -11.40
N GLU A 138 -13.48 -6.87 -12.24
CA GLU A 138 -14.55 -7.87 -12.24
C GLU A 138 -14.53 -8.80 -13.46
N GLY A 139 -13.50 -8.75 -14.27
CA GLY A 139 -13.40 -9.50 -15.49
C GLY A 139 -13.56 -8.61 -16.72
N THR A 140 -14.18 -9.13 -17.76
CA THR A 140 -14.41 -8.39 -19.02
C THR A 140 -15.89 -8.25 -19.31
N TYR A 141 -16.26 -7.20 -20.04
CA TYR A 141 -17.61 -7.07 -20.56
C TYR A 141 -17.94 -8.27 -21.45
N LYS A 142 -19.04 -8.94 -21.14
CA LYS A 142 -19.52 -10.12 -21.87
C LYS A 142 -20.48 -9.69 -22.99
N LEU A 143 -20.71 -10.57 -23.95
CA LEU A 143 -21.71 -10.33 -25.01
C LEU A 143 -23.11 -10.06 -24.44
N ASP A 144 -23.43 -10.70 -23.31
CA ASP A 144 -24.70 -10.52 -22.60
C ASP A 144 -24.88 -9.14 -21.96
N ASP A 145 -23.82 -8.38 -21.79
CA ASP A 145 -23.89 -7.00 -21.32
C ASP A 145 -24.37 -6.02 -22.40
N PHE A 146 -24.52 -6.48 -23.65
CA PHE A 146 -24.86 -5.65 -24.81
C PHE A 146 -26.17 -6.08 -25.48
N ASN A 147 -26.80 -5.10 -26.13
CA ASN A 147 -27.83 -5.32 -27.11
C ASN A 147 -27.17 -5.44 -28.48
N LYS A 148 -27.43 -6.54 -29.22
CA LYS A 148 -26.88 -6.77 -30.56
C LYS A 148 -27.87 -6.30 -31.61
N SER A 149 -27.41 -5.48 -32.55
CA SER A 149 -28.16 -5.07 -33.73
C SER A 149 -27.29 -5.24 -35.00
N GLY A 150 -27.51 -6.26 -35.78
CA GLY A 150 -26.63 -6.62 -36.90
C GLY A 150 -25.20 -6.95 -36.40
N ASN A 151 -24.21 -6.19 -36.83
CA ASN A 151 -22.83 -6.29 -36.43
C ASN A 151 -22.45 -5.31 -35.31
N SER A 152 -23.38 -4.53 -34.79
CA SER A 152 -23.16 -3.52 -33.76
C SER A 152 -23.56 -4.03 -32.38
N TYR A 153 -22.79 -3.65 -31.37
CA TYR A 153 -23.06 -3.93 -29.97
C TYR A 153 -23.22 -2.60 -29.22
N THR A 154 -24.38 -2.43 -28.57
CA THR A 154 -24.67 -1.26 -27.72
C THR A 154 -24.79 -1.72 -26.29
N LEU A 155 -24.04 -1.08 -25.37
CA LEU A 155 -24.09 -1.42 -23.96
C LEU A 155 -25.51 -1.28 -23.42
N LYS A 156 -25.94 -2.19 -22.55
CA LYS A 156 -27.25 -2.09 -21.89
C LYS A 156 -27.20 -0.97 -20.84
N SER A 157 -28.28 -0.22 -20.72
CA SER A 157 -28.37 0.96 -19.83
C SER A 157 -28.20 0.66 -18.32
N ASN A 158 -28.34 -0.59 -17.93
CA ASN A 158 -28.14 -1.05 -16.55
C ASN A 158 -26.73 -1.61 -16.29
N VAL A 159 -25.81 -1.49 -17.26
CA VAL A 159 -24.44 -1.96 -17.12
C VAL A 159 -23.51 -0.76 -16.99
N PRO A 160 -22.77 -0.62 -15.89
CA PRO A 160 -21.83 0.47 -15.72
C PRO A 160 -20.74 0.47 -16.80
N TYR A 161 -20.31 1.65 -17.22
CA TYR A 161 -19.25 1.80 -18.22
C TYR A 161 -18.04 2.56 -17.69
N TYR A 162 -16.86 2.20 -18.20
CA TYR A 162 -15.61 2.88 -17.90
C TYR A 162 -15.30 3.92 -18.99
N THR A 163 -15.09 5.16 -18.61
CA THR A 163 -14.79 6.33 -19.45
C THR A 163 -15.88 6.77 -20.42
N SER A 164 -16.43 5.89 -21.22
CA SER A 164 -17.45 6.22 -22.24
C SER A 164 -18.31 5.01 -22.59
N GLU A 165 -19.63 5.18 -22.49
CA GLU A 165 -20.60 4.17 -22.87
C GLU A 165 -20.45 3.77 -24.34
N ALA A 166 -20.35 4.76 -25.24
CA ALA A 166 -20.26 4.55 -26.67
C ALA A 166 -19.00 3.78 -27.12
N ASN A 167 -17.93 3.86 -26.36
CA ASN A 167 -16.64 3.21 -26.67
C ASN A 167 -16.50 1.86 -25.97
N THR A 168 -17.40 1.49 -25.06
CA THR A 168 -17.35 0.22 -24.36
C THR A 168 -17.73 -0.91 -25.30
N GLN A 169 -16.85 -1.91 -25.41
CA GLN A 169 -17.00 -3.05 -26.32
C GLN A 169 -16.89 -4.38 -25.56
N PRO A 170 -17.49 -5.48 -26.07
CA PRO A 170 -17.27 -6.81 -25.53
C PRO A 170 -15.78 -7.16 -25.46
N GLY A 171 -15.35 -7.76 -24.35
CA GLY A 171 -13.96 -8.13 -24.11
C GLY A 171 -13.10 -7.07 -23.45
N MET A 172 -13.56 -5.82 -23.34
CA MET A 172 -12.85 -4.78 -22.59
C MET A 172 -12.88 -5.05 -21.08
N PRO A 173 -11.87 -4.58 -20.31
CA PRO A 173 -11.87 -4.70 -18.85
C PRO A 173 -13.10 -4.08 -18.23
N LYS A 174 -13.73 -4.80 -17.30
CA LYS A 174 -14.87 -4.35 -16.49
C LYS A 174 -14.44 -4.17 -15.05
N TYR A 175 -14.81 -3.04 -14.47
CA TYR A 175 -14.52 -2.69 -13.10
C TYR A 175 -15.81 -2.51 -12.32
N ARG A 176 -15.71 -2.61 -10.99
CA ARG A 176 -16.84 -2.43 -10.10
C ARG A 176 -17.22 -0.95 -9.98
N ASP A 177 -18.48 -0.68 -10.14
CA ASP A 177 -19.13 0.57 -9.76
C ASP A 177 -19.39 0.50 -8.23
N LEU A 178 -18.70 1.33 -7.46
CA LEU A 178 -18.78 1.28 -5.99
C LEU A 178 -19.83 2.20 -5.41
N ASN A 179 -20.25 3.20 -6.16
CA ASN A 179 -21.25 4.18 -5.76
C ASN A 179 -22.60 4.00 -6.45
N ASP A 180 -22.71 3.00 -7.37
CA ASP A 180 -23.89 2.65 -8.13
C ASP A 180 -24.44 3.81 -8.99
N ASP A 181 -23.55 4.70 -9.51
CA ASP A 181 -23.94 5.83 -10.36
C ASP A 181 -23.98 5.47 -11.87
N GLY A 182 -23.54 4.27 -12.23
CA GLY A 182 -23.51 3.76 -13.61
C GLY A 182 -22.27 4.19 -14.40
N VAL A 183 -21.35 4.98 -13.80
CA VAL A 183 -20.14 5.50 -14.46
C VAL A 183 -18.91 5.17 -13.64
N ILE A 184 -18.09 4.30 -14.15
CA ILE A 184 -16.84 3.91 -13.46
C ILE A 184 -15.80 5.02 -13.66
N ASN A 185 -15.43 5.68 -12.57
CA ASN A 185 -14.50 6.80 -12.53
C ASN A 185 -13.67 6.80 -11.24
N THR A 186 -12.93 7.87 -10.95
CA THR A 186 -12.07 7.95 -9.77
C THR A 186 -12.78 7.79 -8.43
N ASN A 187 -14.12 7.97 -8.38
CA ASN A 187 -14.92 7.75 -7.16
C ASN A 187 -15.07 6.26 -6.84
N ASP A 188 -14.84 5.37 -7.83
CA ASP A 188 -14.88 3.92 -7.69
C ASP A 188 -13.52 3.32 -7.34
N CYS A 189 -12.52 4.18 -7.15
CA CYS A 189 -11.23 3.74 -6.64
C CYS A 189 -11.29 3.45 -5.14
N THR A 190 -10.69 2.34 -4.74
CA THR A 190 -10.65 1.90 -3.34
C THR A 190 -9.32 1.22 -3.01
N PHE A 191 -9.15 0.81 -1.76
CA PHE A 191 -8.03 -0.03 -1.35
C PHE A 191 -8.16 -1.42 -1.99
N ILE A 192 -7.19 -1.80 -2.83
CA ILE A 192 -7.14 -3.10 -3.50
C ILE A 192 -6.07 -4.04 -2.91
N GLY A 193 -5.20 -3.52 -2.07
CA GLY A 193 -4.18 -4.28 -1.37
C GLY A 193 -3.43 -3.42 -0.37
N ASN A 194 -2.85 -4.08 0.62
CA ASN A 194 -1.90 -3.42 1.51
C ASN A 194 -0.56 -3.33 0.78
N GLY A 195 0.14 -2.21 0.99
CA GLY A 195 1.55 -2.14 0.63
C GLY A 195 2.32 -3.27 1.33
N LEU A 196 3.49 -3.60 0.82
CA LEU A 196 4.37 -4.58 1.47
C LEU A 196 4.50 -4.25 2.96
N PRO A 197 4.42 -5.26 3.81
CA PRO A 197 4.55 -5.10 5.25
C PRO A 197 5.89 -4.52 5.64
#